data_272083fbf1a9fd76969e7dbbc4e8aab8
#
_entry.id   272083fbf1a9fd76969e7dbbc4e8aab8
#
_cell.length_a   1.000
_cell.length_b   1.000
_cell.length_c   1.000
_cell.angle_alpha   90.00
_cell.angle_beta   90.00
_cell.angle_gamma   90.00
#
_symmetry.space_group_name_H-M   'P 1'
#
loop_
_entity.id
_entity.type
_entity.pdbx_description
1 polymer ?
#
loop_
_entity_poly.entity_id
_entity_poly.type
_entity_poly.pdbx_seq_one_letter_code
_entity_poly.pdbx_strand_id
1 'polypeptide(L)'
;VFNEMNFEYGTLGNHEFDEGLAEYNRIMKGEAPTPGQFNKIVDDYHHEASKQEVVIANLVDKDTNKIPFDWKPYAIKEIPVNDKTVKVGFIGVVTTEFPNLVLRKNHEQYRVLDEAESIAKYARELNDQGVHAIVVLAHVAATSKNGVAEGPAADMIKKLNQIYPENSVDIVFAGNNHQYTNGMVGT
;
A
#
# COMPACT_ATOMS: atom_id res chain seq x y z
N VAL A 1 -18.99 3.07 -0.68
CA VAL A 1 -18.87 1.84 0.12
C VAL A 1 -17.75 1.98 1.14
N PHE A 2 -16.49 2.21 0.75
CA PHE A 2 -15.37 2.31 1.70
C PHE A 2 -15.52 3.48 2.68
N ASN A 3 -16.09 4.60 2.23
CA ASN A 3 -16.41 5.74 3.11
C ASN A 3 -17.38 5.33 4.22
N GLU A 4 -18.39 4.51 3.91
CA GLU A 4 -19.36 3.99 4.87
C GLU A 4 -18.77 2.93 5.81
N MET A 5 -17.74 2.23 5.37
CA MET A 5 -17.01 1.25 6.16
C MET A 5 -15.90 1.87 7.01
N ASN A 6 -15.66 3.17 6.88
CA ASN A 6 -14.62 3.93 7.57
C ASN A 6 -13.20 3.39 7.37
N PHE A 7 -12.88 2.96 6.15
CA PHE A 7 -11.50 2.66 5.79
C PHE A 7 -10.68 3.96 5.79
N GLU A 8 -9.63 4.02 6.60
CA GLU A 8 -8.79 5.21 6.74
C GLU A 8 -7.55 5.16 5.83
N TYR A 9 -6.92 4.00 5.72
CA TYR A 9 -5.71 3.82 4.92
C TYR A 9 -5.85 2.65 3.96
N GLY A 10 -5.22 2.76 2.81
CA GLY A 10 -5.12 1.70 1.81
C GLY A 10 -3.85 1.81 1.00
N THR A 11 -3.46 0.73 0.34
CA THR A 11 -2.36 0.71 -0.61
C THR A 11 -2.85 0.29 -1.99
N LEU A 12 -1.98 0.38 -2.98
CA LEU A 12 -2.28 -0.04 -4.34
C LEU A 12 -2.06 -1.55 -4.50
N GLY A 13 -2.93 -2.18 -5.29
CA GLY A 13 -2.69 -3.46 -5.91
C GLY A 13 -2.43 -3.32 -7.41
N ASN A 14 -2.33 -4.44 -8.12
CA ASN A 14 -2.17 -4.43 -9.57
C ASN A 14 -3.42 -3.92 -10.29
N HIS A 15 -4.62 -4.17 -9.75
CA HIS A 15 -5.87 -3.77 -10.39
C HIS A 15 -6.17 -2.27 -10.33
N GLU A 16 -5.53 -1.51 -9.46
CA GLU A 16 -5.62 -0.05 -9.46
C GLU A 16 -5.01 0.57 -10.73
N PHE A 17 -4.25 -0.22 -11.49
CA PHE A 17 -3.66 0.19 -12.76
C PHE A 17 -4.45 -0.27 -14.01
N ASP A 18 -5.54 -1.01 -13.87
CA ASP A 18 -6.27 -1.58 -15.01
C ASP A 18 -6.72 -0.52 -16.02
N GLU A 19 -7.18 0.64 -15.55
CA GLU A 19 -7.48 1.82 -16.38
C GLU A 19 -6.41 2.93 -16.25
N GLY A 20 -5.30 2.63 -15.59
CA GLY A 20 -4.22 3.57 -15.30
C GLY A 20 -4.44 4.36 -14.00
N LEU A 21 -3.32 4.72 -13.36
CA LEU A 21 -3.36 5.40 -12.06
C LEU A 21 -4.01 6.80 -12.10
N ALA A 22 -4.03 7.46 -13.24
CA ALA A 22 -4.73 8.74 -13.39
C ALA A 22 -6.24 8.57 -13.16
N GLU A 23 -6.82 7.48 -13.71
CA GLU A 23 -8.23 7.15 -13.51
C GLU A 23 -8.51 6.73 -12.05
N TYR A 24 -7.66 5.89 -11.47
CA TYR A 24 -7.77 5.57 -10.04
C TYR A 24 -7.73 6.82 -9.16
N ASN A 25 -6.77 7.73 -9.40
CA ASN A 25 -6.66 8.98 -8.64
C ASN A 25 -7.89 9.89 -8.83
N ARG A 26 -8.45 9.95 -10.06
CA ARG A 26 -9.71 10.67 -10.34
C ARG A 26 -10.84 10.13 -9.48
N ILE A 27 -11.00 8.80 -9.43
CA ILE A 27 -12.02 8.13 -8.61
C ILE A 27 -11.83 8.45 -7.12
N MET A 28 -10.59 8.36 -6.64
CA MET A 28 -10.27 8.66 -5.23
C MET A 28 -10.58 10.10 -4.86
N LYS A 29 -10.43 11.04 -5.79
CA LYS A 29 -10.79 12.46 -5.60
C LYS A 29 -12.27 12.76 -5.77
N GLY A 30 -13.08 11.80 -6.21
CA GLY A 30 -14.50 12.00 -6.49
C GLY A 30 -14.75 12.94 -7.66
N GLU A 31 -13.83 13.01 -8.61
CA GLU A 31 -13.96 13.84 -9.81
C GLU A 31 -14.77 13.10 -10.87
N ALA A 32 -15.62 13.82 -11.62
CA ALA A 32 -16.34 13.25 -12.76
C ALA A 32 -15.39 12.88 -13.89
N PRO A 33 -15.65 11.82 -14.68
CA PRO A 33 -14.87 11.50 -15.86
C PRO A 33 -15.08 12.54 -16.95
N THR A 34 -14.18 12.55 -17.96
CA THR A 34 -14.42 13.33 -19.16
C THR A 34 -15.72 12.86 -19.83
N PRO A 35 -16.64 13.77 -20.19
CA PRO A 35 -17.90 13.38 -20.81
C PRO A 35 -17.68 12.50 -22.06
N GLY A 36 -18.35 11.36 -22.11
CA GLY A 36 -18.24 10.38 -23.19
C GLY A 36 -17.02 9.45 -23.11
N GLN A 37 -16.19 9.55 -22.07
CA GLN A 37 -15.06 8.65 -21.85
C GLN A 37 -15.55 7.23 -21.48
N PHE A 38 -16.62 7.15 -20.72
CA PHE A 38 -17.27 5.91 -20.33
C PHE A 38 -18.72 5.87 -20.82
N ASN A 39 -19.49 4.92 -20.34
CA ASN A 39 -20.93 4.88 -20.63
C ASN A 39 -21.69 5.92 -19.77
N LYS A 40 -22.90 6.25 -20.21
CA LYS A 40 -23.74 7.27 -19.56
C LYS A 40 -24.02 6.99 -18.06
N ILE A 41 -24.05 5.72 -17.65
CA ILE A 41 -24.28 5.35 -16.24
C ILE A 41 -23.13 5.86 -15.37
N VAL A 42 -21.88 5.74 -15.88
CA VAL A 42 -20.69 6.25 -15.17
C VAL A 42 -20.65 7.77 -15.19
N ASP A 43 -21.02 8.41 -16.32
CA ASP A 43 -21.06 9.87 -16.42
C ASP A 43 -22.09 10.49 -15.48
N ASP A 44 -23.25 9.84 -15.29
CA ASP A 44 -24.36 10.30 -14.44
C ASP A 44 -24.21 9.87 -12.97
N TYR A 45 -23.23 9.02 -12.61
CA TYR A 45 -23.02 8.53 -11.26
C TYR A 45 -22.62 9.67 -10.31
N HIS A 46 -23.15 9.65 -9.10
CA HIS A 46 -22.73 10.60 -8.07
C HIS A 46 -21.30 10.31 -7.61
N HIS A 47 -20.37 11.19 -7.94
CA HIS A 47 -18.98 11.07 -7.59
C HIS A 47 -18.71 11.71 -6.22
N GLU A 48 -18.16 10.94 -5.31
CA GLU A 48 -17.77 11.37 -3.97
C GLU A 48 -16.32 11.00 -3.71
N ALA A 49 -15.54 11.93 -3.16
CA ALA A 49 -14.16 11.67 -2.79
C ALA A 49 -14.03 10.55 -1.75
N SER A 50 -13.05 9.72 -1.93
CA SER A 50 -12.67 8.74 -0.90
C SER A 50 -12.13 9.45 0.35
N LYS A 51 -12.53 8.96 1.52
CA LYS A 51 -11.94 9.37 2.81
C LYS A 51 -10.67 8.59 3.14
N GLN A 52 -10.40 7.53 2.37
CA GLN A 52 -9.22 6.70 2.54
C GLN A 52 -7.98 7.41 1.99
N GLU A 53 -6.93 7.47 2.78
CA GLU A 53 -5.61 7.90 2.31
C GLU A 53 -4.87 6.75 1.64
N VAL A 54 -4.29 7.01 0.47
CA VAL A 54 -3.42 6.06 -0.22
C VAL A 54 -2.00 6.20 0.32
N VAL A 55 -1.45 5.11 0.83
CA VAL A 55 -0.03 5.00 1.21
C VAL A 55 0.69 4.04 0.28
N ILE A 56 1.79 4.48 -0.31
CA ILE A 56 2.60 3.67 -1.23
C ILE A 56 4.07 4.08 -1.14
N ALA A 57 4.91 3.19 -0.68
CA ALA A 57 6.31 3.46 -0.38
C ALA A 57 7.27 3.13 -1.54
N ASN A 58 6.88 2.19 -2.40
CA ASN A 58 7.80 1.61 -3.38
C ASN A 58 7.41 1.86 -4.84
N LEU A 59 6.50 2.78 -5.12
CA LEU A 59 6.13 3.19 -6.47
C LEU A 59 6.64 4.60 -6.75
N VAL A 60 7.38 4.78 -7.84
CA VAL A 60 7.87 6.09 -8.27
C VAL A 60 7.63 6.29 -9.77
N ASP A 61 7.34 7.52 -10.13
CA ASP A 61 7.36 7.98 -11.51
C ASP A 61 8.83 8.00 -12.02
N LYS A 62 9.07 7.51 -13.24
CA LYS A 62 10.44 7.34 -13.79
C LYS A 62 11.13 8.66 -14.08
N ASP A 63 10.36 9.68 -14.47
CA ASP A 63 10.91 10.97 -14.89
C ASP A 63 11.24 11.84 -13.66
N THR A 64 10.36 11.83 -12.66
CA THR A 64 10.49 12.67 -11.48
C THR A 64 11.18 11.97 -10.31
N ASN A 65 11.23 10.65 -10.32
CA ASN A 65 11.68 9.78 -9.23
C ASN A 65 10.95 10.04 -7.89
N LYS A 66 9.70 10.48 -7.98
CA LYS A 66 8.83 10.76 -6.83
C LYS A 66 7.60 9.84 -6.84
N ILE A 67 7.01 9.65 -5.68
CA ILE A 67 5.70 8.99 -5.53
C ILE A 67 4.68 9.84 -6.28
N PRO A 68 3.83 9.24 -7.15
CA PRO A 68 2.89 9.98 -7.98
C PRO A 68 1.72 10.55 -7.15
N PHE A 69 1.05 11.58 -7.72
CA PHE A 69 -0.19 12.19 -7.22
C PHE A 69 -0.14 12.74 -5.79
N ASP A 70 1.03 13.06 -5.26
CA ASP A 70 1.26 13.52 -3.89
C ASP A 70 0.88 12.49 -2.80
N TRP A 71 0.69 11.21 -3.19
CA TRP A 71 0.52 10.14 -2.23
C TRP A 71 1.71 10.02 -1.29
N LYS A 72 1.48 9.47 -0.13
CA LYS A 72 2.50 9.37 0.91
C LYS A 72 3.08 7.96 1.00
N PRO A 73 4.33 7.79 1.39
CA PRO A 73 4.90 6.47 1.62
C PRO A 73 4.31 5.78 2.84
N TYR A 74 3.87 6.56 3.82
CA TYR A 74 3.26 6.09 5.06
C TYR A 74 2.31 7.15 5.63
N ALA A 75 1.47 6.71 6.56
CA ALA A 75 0.66 7.56 7.43
C ALA A 75 0.95 7.25 8.90
N ILE A 76 0.66 8.19 9.79
CA ILE A 76 0.76 8.01 11.25
C ILE A 76 -0.62 8.24 11.84
N LYS A 77 -1.11 7.25 12.59
CA LYS A 77 -2.35 7.37 13.35
C LYS A 77 -2.03 7.48 14.84
N GLU A 78 -2.61 8.47 15.49
CA GLU A 78 -2.59 8.59 16.94
C GLU A 78 -3.80 7.88 17.54
N ILE A 79 -3.55 6.90 18.40
CA ILE A 79 -4.59 6.08 19.01
C ILE A 79 -4.57 6.35 20.52
N PRO A 80 -5.66 6.85 21.11
CA PRO A 80 -5.77 7.00 22.56
C PRO A 80 -5.88 5.62 23.21
N VAL A 81 -4.99 5.35 24.18
CA VAL A 81 -4.97 4.12 24.96
C VAL A 81 -4.87 4.49 26.45
N ASN A 82 -5.96 4.37 27.18
CA ASN A 82 -6.07 4.88 28.56
C ASN A 82 -5.73 6.38 28.62
N ASP A 83 -4.75 6.77 29.45
CA ASP A 83 -4.30 8.16 29.62
C ASP A 83 -3.12 8.53 28.70
N LYS A 84 -2.83 7.70 27.69
CA LYS A 84 -1.69 7.89 26.77
C LYS A 84 -2.16 7.87 25.31
N THR A 85 -1.33 8.41 24.45
CA THR A 85 -1.49 8.30 23.00
C THR A 85 -0.37 7.40 22.44
N VAL A 86 -0.77 6.41 21.65
CA VAL A 86 0.17 5.54 20.91
C VAL A 86 0.14 5.96 19.45
N LYS A 87 1.33 6.12 18.86
CA LYS A 87 1.48 6.39 17.43
C LYS A 87 1.72 5.08 16.68
N VAL A 88 0.92 4.84 15.65
CA VAL A 88 1.04 3.68 14.76
C VAL A 88 1.33 4.16 13.35
N GLY A 89 2.41 3.68 12.74
CA GLY A 89 2.77 3.95 11.36
C GLY A 89 2.14 2.91 10.41
N PHE A 90 1.65 3.35 9.27
CA PHE A 90 1.12 2.49 8.21
C PHE A 90 1.94 2.72 6.95
N ILE A 91 2.70 1.72 6.50
CA ILE A 91 3.50 1.77 5.27
C ILE A 91 2.79 0.93 4.20
N GLY A 92 2.64 1.45 2.97
CA GLY A 92 2.05 0.70 1.86
C GLY A 92 3.10 0.23 0.86
N VAL A 93 2.96 -0.99 0.34
CA VAL A 93 3.81 -1.51 -0.75
C VAL A 93 3.00 -2.35 -1.74
N VAL A 94 3.41 -2.32 -3.00
CA VAL A 94 2.92 -3.18 -4.08
C VAL A 94 4.03 -4.11 -4.54
N THR A 95 3.66 -5.30 -5.03
CA THR A 95 4.62 -6.32 -5.46
C THR A 95 5.52 -5.86 -6.61
N THR A 96 6.79 -6.20 -6.56
CA THR A 96 7.75 -6.01 -7.68
C THR A 96 7.42 -6.86 -8.90
N GLU A 97 6.55 -7.88 -8.79
CA GLU A 97 6.03 -8.64 -9.93
C GLU A 97 4.99 -7.87 -10.76
N PHE A 98 4.53 -6.75 -10.25
CA PHE A 98 3.53 -5.87 -10.82
C PHE A 98 3.66 -5.64 -12.35
N PRO A 99 4.85 -5.41 -12.96
CA PRO A 99 4.96 -5.18 -14.40
C PRO A 99 4.49 -6.35 -15.26
N ASN A 100 4.44 -7.56 -14.70
CA ASN A 100 3.96 -8.77 -15.37
C ASN A 100 2.45 -8.98 -15.21
N LEU A 101 1.80 -8.22 -14.35
CA LEU A 101 0.38 -8.36 -13.97
C LEU A 101 -0.51 -7.27 -14.59
N VAL A 102 0.07 -6.25 -15.21
CA VAL A 102 -0.63 -5.06 -15.68
C VAL A 102 -0.25 -4.76 -17.14
N LEU A 103 -1.20 -4.23 -17.90
CA LEU A 103 -0.92 -3.80 -19.27
C LEU A 103 0.20 -2.74 -19.30
N ARG A 104 1.20 -2.95 -20.15
CA ARG A 104 2.38 -2.09 -20.25
C ARG A 104 2.04 -0.59 -20.35
N LYS A 105 1.08 -0.21 -21.18
CA LYS A 105 0.65 1.17 -21.38
C LYS A 105 0.20 1.87 -20.09
N ASN A 106 -0.26 1.10 -19.10
CA ASN A 106 -0.82 1.63 -17.85
C ASN A 106 0.22 1.75 -16.74
N HIS A 107 1.43 1.19 -16.94
CA HIS A 107 2.48 1.22 -15.92
C HIS A 107 3.87 1.63 -16.42
N GLU A 108 4.10 1.74 -17.74
CA GLU A 108 5.45 1.96 -18.28
C GLU A 108 6.12 3.26 -17.82
N GLN A 109 5.34 4.23 -17.35
CA GLN A 109 5.84 5.48 -16.76
C GLN A 109 6.28 5.32 -15.29
N TYR A 110 5.94 4.20 -14.64
CA TYR A 110 6.26 3.97 -13.24
C TYR A 110 7.34 2.91 -13.07
N ARG A 111 8.04 2.99 -11.95
CA ARG A 111 8.99 1.98 -11.50
C ARG A 111 8.63 1.54 -10.09
N VAL A 112 8.56 0.23 -9.88
CA VAL A 112 8.39 -0.36 -8.55
C VAL A 112 9.77 -0.65 -7.98
N LEU A 113 10.02 -0.16 -6.77
CA LEU A 113 11.25 -0.39 -6.01
C LEU A 113 11.08 -1.65 -5.15
N ASP A 114 12.20 -2.15 -4.65
CA ASP A 114 12.18 -3.30 -3.74
C ASP A 114 11.34 -3.00 -2.49
N GLU A 115 10.46 -3.90 -2.14
CA GLU A 115 9.51 -3.74 -1.03
C GLU A 115 10.24 -3.65 0.30
N ALA A 116 11.17 -4.57 0.59
CA ALA A 116 11.87 -4.62 1.87
C ALA A 116 12.78 -3.39 2.09
N GLU A 117 13.48 -2.94 1.04
CA GLU A 117 14.31 -1.74 1.09
C GLU A 117 13.47 -0.48 1.31
N SER A 118 12.30 -0.41 0.66
CA SER A 118 11.36 0.71 0.82
C SER A 118 10.76 0.73 2.23
N ILE A 119 10.34 -0.43 2.76
CA ILE A 119 9.86 -0.56 4.14
C ILE A 119 10.97 -0.15 5.11
N ALA A 120 12.20 -0.66 4.94
CA ALA A 120 13.33 -0.32 5.81
C ALA A 120 13.62 1.18 5.85
N LYS A 121 13.57 1.84 4.69
CA LYS A 121 13.76 3.30 4.60
C LYS A 121 12.74 4.04 5.46
N TYR A 122 11.46 3.77 5.27
CA TYR A 122 10.40 4.52 5.94
C TYR A 122 10.14 4.06 7.37
N ALA A 123 10.48 2.82 7.72
CA ALA A 123 10.51 2.38 9.10
C ALA A 123 11.58 3.12 9.92
N ARG A 124 12.76 3.43 9.33
CA ARG A 124 13.75 4.30 9.97
C ARG A 124 13.22 5.71 10.20
N GLU A 125 12.61 6.32 9.17
CA GLU A 125 12.00 7.65 9.31
C GLU A 125 10.92 7.68 10.40
N LEU A 126 10.11 6.63 10.53
CA LEU A 126 9.09 6.50 11.58
C LEU A 126 9.72 6.33 12.95
N ASN A 127 10.71 5.46 13.09
CA ASN A 127 11.43 5.24 14.36
C ASN A 127 12.12 6.52 14.84
N ASP A 128 12.74 7.28 13.93
CA ASP A 128 13.36 8.57 14.23
C ASP A 128 12.35 9.63 14.75
N GLN A 129 11.08 9.49 14.36
CA GLN A 129 9.96 10.30 14.87
C GLN A 129 9.32 9.74 16.14
N GLY A 130 9.88 8.66 16.71
CA GLY A 130 9.35 8.01 17.92
C GLY A 130 8.12 7.12 17.64
N VAL A 131 7.91 6.69 16.40
CA VAL A 131 6.85 5.75 16.03
C VAL A 131 7.46 4.35 15.95
N HIS A 132 7.16 3.52 16.96
CA HIS A 132 7.73 2.18 17.14
C HIS A 132 6.67 1.06 17.07
N ALA A 133 5.50 1.35 16.54
CA ALA A 133 4.48 0.37 16.17
C ALA A 133 4.17 0.59 14.69
N ILE A 134 4.49 -0.38 13.83
CA ILE A 134 4.39 -0.23 12.38
C ILE A 134 3.58 -1.38 11.80
N VAL A 135 2.60 -1.02 10.97
CA VAL A 135 1.78 -1.93 10.18
C VAL A 135 2.15 -1.74 8.70
N VAL A 136 2.39 -2.83 8.00
CA VAL A 136 2.62 -2.81 6.55
C VAL A 136 1.35 -3.28 5.84
N LEU A 137 0.85 -2.47 4.92
CA LEU A 137 -0.20 -2.82 3.98
C LEU A 137 0.49 -3.28 2.69
N ALA A 138 0.48 -4.58 2.43
CA ALA A 138 1.27 -5.17 1.35
C ALA A 138 0.39 -5.87 0.31
N HIS A 139 0.35 -5.35 -0.91
CA HIS A 139 -0.18 -6.11 -2.03
C HIS A 139 0.91 -7.07 -2.54
N VAL A 140 1.26 -8.04 -1.71
CA VAL A 140 2.31 -9.07 -1.90
C VAL A 140 1.76 -10.40 -1.43
N ALA A 141 1.92 -11.43 -2.25
CA ALA A 141 1.36 -12.76 -2.00
C ALA A 141 1.93 -13.43 -0.75
N ALA A 142 1.05 -14.08 0.00
CA ALA A 142 1.41 -14.88 1.17
C ALA A 142 0.57 -16.15 1.28
N THR A 143 1.14 -17.18 1.88
CA THR A 143 0.45 -18.37 2.36
C THR A 143 0.87 -18.67 3.79
N SER A 144 0.16 -19.56 4.45
CA SER A 144 0.57 -20.01 5.79
C SER A 144 0.33 -21.50 5.98
N LYS A 145 1.25 -22.14 6.70
CA LYS A 145 1.15 -23.55 7.07
C LYS A 145 1.57 -23.72 8.53
N ASN A 146 0.72 -24.34 9.31
CA ASN A 146 0.98 -24.59 10.74
C ASN A 146 1.40 -23.34 11.55
N GLY A 147 0.76 -22.20 11.25
CA GLY A 147 1.07 -20.93 11.93
C GLY A 147 2.35 -20.22 11.44
N VAL A 148 3.01 -20.74 10.40
CA VAL A 148 4.17 -20.10 9.78
C VAL A 148 3.76 -19.47 8.46
N ALA A 149 4.13 -18.21 8.26
CA ALA A 149 3.93 -17.51 6.99
C ALA A 149 5.01 -17.93 5.97
N GLU A 150 4.60 -18.12 4.73
CA GLU A 150 5.44 -18.52 3.59
C GLU A 150 5.15 -17.64 2.37
N GLY A 151 6.04 -17.69 1.38
CA GLY A 151 5.92 -16.99 0.10
C GLY A 151 6.48 -15.58 0.10
N PRO A 152 6.22 -14.80 -0.97
CA PRO A 152 6.88 -13.51 -1.21
C PRO A 152 6.79 -12.52 -0.06
N ALA A 153 5.64 -12.40 0.62
CA ALA A 153 5.51 -11.49 1.75
C ALA A 153 6.35 -11.93 2.96
N ALA A 154 6.47 -13.24 3.22
CA ALA A 154 7.35 -13.75 4.26
C ALA A 154 8.83 -13.51 3.92
N ASP A 155 9.22 -13.70 2.65
CA ASP A 155 10.58 -13.47 2.19
C ASP A 155 10.94 -11.96 2.21
N MET A 156 10.00 -11.09 1.89
CA MET A 156 10.11 -9.64 2.06
C MET A 156 10.44 -9.27 3.51
N ILE A 157 9.74 -9.86 4.49
CA ILE A 157 9.98 -9.58 5.91
C ILE A 157 11.31 -10.18 6.39
N LYS A 158 11.70 -11.38 5.94
CA LYS A 158 13.03 -11.94 6.23
C LYS A 158 14.14 -11.03 5.70
N LYS A 159 13.99 -10.52 4.47
CA LYS A 159 14.92 -9.54 3.89
C LYS A 159 14.95 -8.25 4.72
N LEU A 160 13.79 -7.72 5.11
CA LEU A 160 13.69 -6.54 5.97
C LEU A 160 14.46 -6.74 7.27
N ASN A 161 14.28 -7.88 7.95
CA ASN A 161 14.98 -8.20 9.20
C ASN A 161 16.50 -8.32 9.04
N GLN A 162 16.97 -8.72 7.85
CA GLN A 162 18.41 -8.73 7.53
C GLN A 162 18.98 -7.33 7.33
N ILE A 163 18.28 -6.45 6.61
CA ILE A 163 18.79 -5.11 6.26
C ILE A 163 18.51 -4.05 7.34
N TYR A 164 17.50 -4.30 8.20
CA TYR A 164 17.14 -3.45 9.32
C TYR A 164 16.61 -4.29 10.49
N PRO A 165 17.49 -4.93 11.28
CA PRO A 165 17.08 -5.80 12.41
C PRO A 165 16.23 -5.09 13.47
N GLU A 166 16.47 -3.79 13.69
CA GLU A 166 15.76 -2.97 14.69
C GLU A 166 14.48 -2.34 14.11
N ASN A 167 13.99 -2.79 12.96
CA ASN A 167 12.71 -2.32 12.44
C ASN A 167 11.59 -2.62 13.43
N SER A 168 10.61 -1.74 13.52
CA SER A 168 9.46 -1.87 14.42
C SER A 168 8.21 -2.31 13.65
N VAL A 169 8.36 -3.20 12.66
CA VAL A 169 7.24 -3.76 11.92
C VAL A 169 6.65 -4.92 12.71
N ASP A 170 5.44 -4.73 13.20
CA ASP A 170 4.72 -5.70 14.03
C ASP A 170 3.76 -6.57 13.23
N ILE A 171 3.10 -5.99 12.21
CA ILE A 171 2.03 -6.63 11.45
C ILE A 171 2.19 -6.34 9.97
N VAL A 172 1.93 -7.36 9.14
CA VAL A 172 1.79 -7.21 7.69
C VAL A 172 0.42 -7.73 7.28
N PHE A 173 -0.38 -6.89 6.65
CA PHE A 173 -1.57 -7.30 5.93
C PHE A 173 -1.19 -7.62 4.48
N ALA A 174 -1.06 -8.90 4.18
CA ALA A 174 -0.71 -9.40 2.85
C ALA A 174 -1.95 -9.58 1.97
N GLY A 175 -1.78 -9.44 0.66
CA GLY A 175 -2.85 -9.60 -0.34
C GLY A 175 -2.35 -10.25 -1.63
N ASN A 176 -2.98 -9.93 -2.77
CA ASN A 176 -2.63 -10.33 -4.13
C ASN A 176 -3.08 -11.74 -4.55
N ASN A 177 -2.76 -12.79 -3.82
CA ASN A 177 -3.05 -14.18 -4.22
C ASN A 177 -4.39 -14.73 -3.71
N HIS A 178 -5.23 -13.91 -3.08
CA HIS A 178 -6.56 -14.25 -2.58
C HIS A 178 -6.58 -15.48 -1.66
N GLN A 179 -5.51 -15.69 -0.90
CA GLN A 179 -5.39 -16.79 0.05
C GLN A 179 -5.59 -16.31 1.49
N TYR A 180 -6.31 -17.08 2.27
CA TYR A 180 -6.32 -16.86 3.71
C TYR A 180 -4.94 -17.16 4.28
N THR A 181 -4.36 -16.19 4.95
CA THR A 181 -3.04 -16.31 5.57
C THR A 181 -3.09 -15.82 7.00
N ASN A 182 -2.65 -16.64 7.91
CA ASN A 182 -2.43 -16.28 9.30
C ASN A 182 -1.21 -17.06 9.82
N GLY A 183 -0.09 -16.38 9.97
CA GLY A 183 1.16 -17.00 10.38
C GLY A 183 2.21 -15.98 10.80
N MET A 184 3.19 -16.47 11.53
CA MET A 184 4.36 -15.69 11.93
C MET A 184 5.48 -15.89 10.91
N VAL A 185 6.23 -14.84 10.64
CA VAL A 185 7.51 -14.97 9.95
C VAL A 185 8.54 -15.31 11.01
N GLY A 186 9.16 -16.51 10.89
CA GLY A 186 10.23 -16.91 11.78
C GLY A 186 11.45 -16.00 11.65
N THR A 187 12.08 -15.69 12.78
CA THR A 187 13.38 -14.99 12.85
C THR A 187 14.51 -15.88 12.38
#